data_104211d9694679d4850023922c41bed0
#
_entry.id   104211d9694679d4850023922c41bed0
#
_cell.length_a   1.000
_cell.length_b   1.000
_cell.length_c   1.000
_cell.angle_alpha   90.00
_cell.angle_beta   90.00
_cell.angle_gamma   90.00
#
_symmetry.space_group_name_H-M   'P 1'
#
loop_
_entity.id
_entity.type
_entity.pdbx_description
1 polymer ?
#
loop_
_entity_poly.entity_id
_entity_poly.type
_entity_poly.pdbx_seq_one_letter_code
_entity_poly.pdbx_strand_id
1 'polypeptide(L)'
;MHQPIYILGGSQTDFARNWTREGYEIYDLFSETLQTAVQDADIEPSQIEDGHVGNFVGALFTRQGLLGGFFGQVYPELGHLPTARHEAACASGSMAILAAMRDIEAGHYDVACVVGLELMRNVDG
;
A
#
# COMPACT_ATOMS: atom_id res chain seq x y z
N MET A 1 -17.51 18.23 -14.24
CA MET A 1 -16.74 18.84 -13.13
C MET A 1 -16.32 17.73 -12.19
N HIS A 2 -15.03 17.58 -11.97
CA HIS A 2 -14.54 16.59 -11.03
C HIS A 2 -14.81 17.03 -9.59
N GLN A 3 -15.28 16.11 -8.75
CA GLN A 3 -15.36 16.37 -7.33
C GLN A 3 -13.96 16.34 -6.72
N PRO A 4 -13.68 17.16 -5.71
CA PRO A 4 -12.38 17.11 -5.04
C PRO A 4 -12.18 15.76 -4.33
N ILE A 5 -10.95 15.25 -4.40
CA ILE A 5 -10.51 14.06 -3.68
C ILE A 5 -9.65 14.51 -2.52
N TYR A 6 -9.92 13.97 -1.35
CA TYR A 6 -9.24 14.36 -0.11
C TYR A 6 -8.30 13.27 0.36
N ILE A 7 -7.17 13.67 0.94
CA ILE A 7 -6.28 12.77 1.68
C ILE A 7 -6.77 12.77 3.12
N LEU A 8 -7.24 11.62 3.60
CA LEU A 8 -7.77 11.47 4.95
C LEU A 8 -6.66 11.31 6.00
N GLY A 9 -5.56 10.72 5.63
CA GLY A 9 -4.42 10.47 6.49
C GLY A 9 -3.34 9.69 5.78
N GLY A 10 -2.25 9.44 6.47
CA GLY A 10 -1.14 8.68 5.93
C GLY A 10 -0.09 8.34 6.96
N SER A 11 0.89 7.56 6.55
CA SER A 11 2.03 7.19 7.38
C SER A 11 3.27 6.99 6.54
N GLN A 12 4.40 6.96 7.22
CA GLN A 12 5.69 6.66 6.63
C GLN A 12 6.52 5.91 7.66
N THR A 13 7.19 4.84 7.23
CA THR A 13 8.13 4.13 8.10
C THR A 13 9.43 4.94 8.26
N ASP A 14 10.17 4.63 9.30
CA ASP A 14 11.51 5.20 9.49
C ASP A 14 12.49 4.60 8.47
N PHE A 15 12.91 5.39 7.51
CA PHE A 15 13.81 4.97 6.43
C PHE A 15 15.25 4.67 6.92
N ALA A 16 15.61 5.08 8.13
CA ALA A 16 16.89 4.73 8.74
C ALA A 16 16.95 3.25 9.17
N ARG A 17 15.82 2.63 9.41
CA ARG A 17 15.74 1.22 9.82
C ARG A 17 16.20 0.28 8.70
N ASN A 18 16.87 -0.79 9.11
CA ASN A 18 17.12 -1.93 8.24
C ASN A 18 16.23 -3.10 8.68
N TRP A 19 15.07 -3.21 8.08
CA TRP A 19 14.04 -4.18 8.42
C TRP A 19 14.56 -5.62 8.36
N THR A 20 15.39 -5.93 7.37
CA THR A 20 15.98 -7.28 7.23
C THR A 20 16.92 -7.62 8.39
N ARG A 21 17.74 -6.67 8.83
CA ARG A 21 18.61 -6.87 9.99
C ARG A 21 17.83 -7.01 11.30
N GLU A 22 16.66 -6.39 11.38
CA GLU A 22 15.75 -6.51 12.51
C GLU A 22 14.94 -7.82 12.50
N GLY A 23 15.09 -8.63 11.45
CA GLY A 23 14.39 -9.90 11.31
C GLY A 23 12.99 -9.81 10.71
N TYR A 24 12.67 -8.70 10.05
CA TYR A 24 11.38 -8.47 9.43
C TYR A 24 11.41 -8.71 7.93
N GLU A 25 10.23 -8.96 7.38
CA GLU A 25 9.98 -9.21 5.96
C GLU A 25 9.12 -8.10 5.34
N ILE A 26 8.89 -8.18 4.04
CA ILE A 26 8.09 -7.18 3.31
C ILE A 26 6.65 -7.08 3.85
N TYR A 27 6.08 -8.17 4.32
CA TYR A 27 4.76 -8.17 4.97
C TYR A 27 4.73 -7.28 6.21
N ASP A 28 5.77 -7.34 7.04
CA ASP A 28 5.86 -6.54 8.26
C ASP A 28 5.89 -5.04 7.93
N LEU A 29 6.64 -4.67 6.90
CA LEU A 29 6.72 -3.31 6.40
C LEU A 29 5.34 -2.82 5.92
N PHE A 30 4.65 -3.64 5.14
CA PHE A 30 3.30 -3.36 4.68
C PHE A 30 2.33 -3.21 5.86
N SER A 31 2.36 -4.15 6.79
CA SER A 31 1.47 -4.18 7.95
C SER A 31 1.61 -2.94 8.84
N GLU A 32 2.84 -2.58 9.20
CA GLU A 32 3.08 -1.38 10.03
C GLU A 32 2.56 -0.12 9.32
N THR A 33 2.90 0.04 8.05
CA THR A 33 2.50 1.21 7.26
C THR A 33 0.99 1.32 7.13
N LEU A 34 0.31 0.22 6.81
CA LEU A 34 -1.14 0.21 6.66
C LEU A 34 -1.84 0.52 7.97
N GLN A 35 -1.45 -0.16 9.06
CA GLN A 35 -2.09 0.03 10.36
C GLN A 35 -1.92 1.46 10.86
N THR A 36 -0.73 2.03 10.72
CA THR A 36 -0.45 3.41 11.13
C THR A 36 -1.24 4.42 10.29
N ALA A 37 -1.38 4.20 8.99
CA ALA A 37 -2.17 5.07 8.12
C ALA A 37 -3.66 5.01 8.46
N VAL A 38 -4.20 3.83 8.74
CA VAL A 38 -5.60 3.66 9.15
C VAL A 38 -5.89 4.40 10.46
N GLN A 39 -4.96 4.32 11.42
CA GLN A 39 -5.06 5.05 12.69
C GLN A 39 -5.02 6.56 12.47
N ASP A 40 -4.10 7.04 11.63
CA ASP A 40 -3.97 8.48 11.34
C ASP A 40 -5.22 9.02 10.62
N ALA A 41 -5.80 8.26 9.72
CA ALA A 41 -7.02 8.63 9.02
C ALA A 41 -8.26 8.57 9.91
N ASP A 42 -8.18 7.93 11.08
CA ASP A 42 -9.29 7.73 12.02
C ASP A 42 -10.51 7.10 11.35
N ILE A 43 -10.27 6.03 10.59
CA ILE A 43 -11.32 5.26 9.92
C ILE A 43 -11.32 3.82 10.40
N GLU A 44 -12.45 3.14 10.20
CA GLU A 44 -12.50 1.69 10.35
C GLU A 44 -11.91 1.03 9.10
N PRO A 45 -11.10 -0.05 9.24
CA PRO A 45 -10.56 -0.75 8.07
C PRO A 45 -11.62 -1.15 7.04
N SER A 46 -12.81 -1.55 7.49
CA SER A 46 -13.93 -1.95 6.63
C SER A 46 -14.47 -0.83 5.73
N GLN A 47 -14.08 0.42 5.98
CA GLN A 47 -14.45 1.55 5.13
C GLN A 47 -13.59 1.64 3.86
N ILE A 48 -12.47 0.92 3.80
CA ILE A 48 -11.61 0.86 2.60
C ILE A 48 -12.31 -0.04 1.57
N GLU A 49 -12.53 0.50 0.38
CA GLU A 49 -13.26 -0.18 -0.69
C GLU A 49 -12.36 -0.59 -1.86
N ASP A 50 -11.15 -0.03 -1.92
CA ASP A 50 -10.22 -0.22 -3.03
C ASP A 50 -8.79 -0.10 -2.53
N GLY A 51 -7.89 -0.96 -3.01
CA GLY A 51 -6.50 -1.02 -2.58
C GLY A 51 -5.50 -0.99 -3.73
N HIS A 52 -4.52 -0.11 -3.65
CA HIS A 52 -3.45 -0.01 -4.64
C HIS A 52 -2.09 -0.12 -3.97
N VAL A 53 -1.18 -0.85 -4.61
CA VAL A 53 0.20 -1.02 -4.14
C VAL A 53 1.15 -0.47 -5.20
N GLY A 54 2.00 0.45 -4.80
CA GLY A 54 3.14 0.90 -5.60
C GLY A 54 4.38 0.08 -5.22
N ASN A 55 4.90 -0.71 -6.16
CA ASN A 55 6.06 -1.56 -5.91
C ASN A 55 6.75 -1.93 -7.21
N PHE A 56 8.07 -1.81 -7.25
CA PHE A 56 8.87 -2.08 -8.44
C PHE A 56 9.52 -3.46 -8.39
N VAL A 57 10.31 -3.75 -7.37
CA VAL A 57 11.20 -4.91 -7.35
C VAL A 57 10.87 -5.94 -6.24
N GLY A 58 9.70 -5.85 -5.64
CA GLY A 58 9.31 -6.72 -4.53
C GLY A 58 9.46 -8.20 -4.86
N ALA A 59 8.92 -8.64 -5.98
CA ALA A 59 9.01 -10.05 -6.39
C ALA A 59 10.45 -10.49 -6.63
N LEU A 60 11.29 -9.61 -7.18
CA LEU A 60 12.71 -9.90 -7.44
C LEU A 60 13.51 -10.05 -6.14
N PHE A 61 13.34 -9.12 -5.21
CA PHE A 61 14.15 -9.05 -3.98
C PHE A 61 13.60 -9.93 -2.86
N THR A 62 12.29 -10.13 -2.78
CA THR A 62 11.66 -10.85 -1.67
C THR A 62 11.01 -12.17 -2.09
N ARG A 63 10.93 -12.44 -3.38
CA ARG A 63 10.22 -13.59 -3.97
C ARG A 63 8.72 -13.60 -3.59
N GLN A 64 8.18 -12.44 -3.26
CA GLN A 64 6.78 -12.27 -2.88
C GLN A 64 6.03 -11.51 -3.98
N GLY A 65 5.09 -12.19 -4.62
CA GLY A 65 4.09 -11.56 -5.49
C GLY A 65 2.80 -11.30 -4.75
N LEU A 66 1.77 -10.88 -5.48
CA LEU A 66 0.42 -10.63 -4.98
C LEU A 66 0.41 -9.72 -3.74
N LEU A 67 1.16 -8.62 -3.78
CA LEU A 67 1.29 -7.73 -2.63
C LEU A 67 -0.05 -7.11 -2.20
N GLY A 68 -1.00 -6.96 -3.12
CA GLY A 68 -2.35 -6.52 -2.80
C GLY A 68 -3.10 -7.46 -1.86
N GLY A 69 -2.71 -8.73 -1.81
CA GLY A 69 -3.27 -9.71 -0.86
C GLY A 69 -2.95 -9.40 0.60
N PHE A 70 -1.92 -8.60 0.86
CA PHE A 70 -1.55 -8.22 2.22
C PHE A 70 -2.63 -7.38 2.92
N PHE A 71 -3.45 -6.64 2.20
CA PHE A 71 -4.58 -5.94 2.81
C PHE A 71 -5.47 -6.89 3.60
N GLY A 72 -5.84 -8.03 2.99
CA GLY A 72 -6.67 -9.04 3.65
C GLY A 72 -5.95 -9.84 4.72
N GLN A 73 -4.63 -9.92 4.68
CA GLN A 73 -3.84 -10.57 5.74
C GLN A 73 -3.73 -9.69 6.98
N VAL A 74 -3.57 -8.37 6.80
CA VAL A 74 -3.51 -7.42 7.92
C VAL A 74 -4.89 -7.24 8.54
N TYR A 75 -5.91 -7.07 7.70
CA TYR A 75 -7.31 -6.91 8.11
C TYR A 75 -8.18 -7.95 7.40
N PRO A 76 -8.56 -9.05 8.08
CA PRO A 76 -9.37 -10.11 7.45
C PRO A 76 -10.66 -9.62 6.80
N GLU A 77 -11.26 -8.55 7.33
CA GLU A 77 -12.44 -7.90 6.74
C GLU A 77 -12.18 -7.31 5.35
N LEU A 78 -10.93 -7.15 4.95
CA LEU A 78 -10.53 -6.67 3.62
C LEU A 78 -10.20 -7.81 2.64
N GLY A 79 -10.51 -9.06 2.99
CA GLY A 79 -10.22 -10.22 2.14
C GLY A 79 -10.92 -10.19 0.77
N HIS A 80 -11.96 -9.39 0.62
CA HIS A 80 -12.70 -9.20 -0.63
C HIS A 80 -12.25 -7.97 -1.43
N LEU A 81 -11.29 -7.21 -0.91
CA LEU A 81 -10.90 -5.92 -1.48
C LEU A 81 -10.33 -6.10 -2.90
N PRO A 82 -10.83 -5.38 -3.90
CA PRO A 82 -10.15 -5.30 -5.19
C PRO A 82 -8.83 -4.57 -5.02
N THR A 83 -7.74 -5.18 -5.51
CA THR A 83 -6.40 -4.61 -5.37
C THR A 83 -5.61 -4.73 -6.65
N ALA A 84 -4.68 -3.82 -6.86
CA ALA A 84 -3.74 -3.87 -7.96
C ALA A 84 -2.36 -3.38 -7.52
N ARG A 85 -1.30 -3.96 -8.11
CA ARG A 85 0.06 -3.48 -7.97
C ARG A 85 0.44 -2.66 -9.20
N HIS A 86 1.08 -1.52 -8.99
CA HIS A 86 1.54 -0.62 -10.03
C HIS A 86 3.06 -0.53 -10.00
N GLU A 87 3.67 -0.62 -11.19
CA GLU A 87 5.10 -0.60 -11.37
C GLU A 87 5.48 0.55 -12.32
N ALA A 88 6.30 1.47 -11.84
CA ALA A 88 6.85 2.57 -12.62
C ALA A 88 8.18 3.04 -12.00
N ALA A 89 9.06 2.09 -11.65
CA ALA A 89 10.32 2.35 -10.97
C ALA A 89 10.11 3.30 -9.77
N CYS A 90 10.83 4.41 -9.69
CA CYS A 90 10.70 5.38 -8.59
C CYS A 90 9.34 6.08 -8.54
N ALA A 91 8.55 6.01 -9.62
CA ALA A 91 7.21 6.60 -9.69
C ALA A 91 6.09 5.59 -9.40
N SER A 92 6.40 4.39 -8.91
CA SER A 92 5.40 3.35 -8.66
C SER A 92 4.30 3.81 -7.68
N GLY A 93 4.69 4.50 -6.61
CA GLY A 93 3.73 5.05 -5.66
C GLY A 93 2.83 6.14 -6.27
N SER A 94 3.39 6.99 -7.11
CA SER A 94 2.62 8.02 -7.84
C SER A 94 1.61 7.39 -8.78
N MET A 95 1.98 6.33 -9.48
CA MET A 95 1.07 5.61 -10.36
C MET A 95 -0.06 4.93 -9.60
N ALA A 96 0.24 4.39 -8.43
CA ALA A 96 -0.78 3.80 -7.55
C ALA A 96 -1.78 4.87 -7.06
N ILE A 97 -1.30 6.05 -6.68
CA ILE A 97 -2.16 7.19 -6.30
C ILE A 97 -3.06 7.61 -7.47
N LEU A 98 -2.50 7.75 -8.67
CA LEU A 98 -3.28 8.11 -9.86
C LEU A 98 -4.35 7.08 -10.19
N ALA A 99 -4.06 5.79 -9.99
CA ALA A 99 -5.05 4.73 -10.19
C ALA A 99 -6.21 4.85 -9.19
N ALA A 100 -5.90 5.02 -7.89
CA ALA A 100 -6.91 5.23 -6.86
C ALA A 100 -7.77 6.47 -7.14
N MET A 101 -7.16 7.57 -7.57
CA MET A 101 -7.89 8.78 -7.95
C MET A 101 -8.88 8.51 -9.10
N ARG A 102 -8.44 7.77 -10.12
CA ARG A 102 -9.30 7.44 -11.28
C ARG A 102 -10.50 6.60 -10.87
N ASP A 103 -10.30 5.65 -9.96
CA ASP A 103 -11.37 4.78 -9.48
C ASP A 103 -12.41 5.56 -8.67
N ILE A 104 -11.97 6.51 -7.85
CA ILE A 104 -12.86 7.43 -7.12
C ILE A 104 -13.57 8.37 -8.08
N GLU A 105 -12.86 8.99 -9.03
CA GLU A 105 -13.44 9.90 -10.03
C GLU A 105 -14.45 9.19 -10.94
N ALA A 106 -14.23 7.91 -11.24
CA ALA A 106 -15.17 7.10 -12.01
C ALA A 106 -16.45 6.75 -11.22
N GLY A 107 -16.48 6.99 -9.91
CA GLY A 107 -17.62 6.73 -9.06
C GLY A 107 -17.76 5.29 -8.61
N HIS A 108 -16.71 4.46 -8.76
CA HIS A 108 -16.75 3.07 -8.33
C HIS A 108 -16.59 2.92 -6.81
N TYR A 109 -15.77 3.76 -6.22
CA TYR A 109 -15.42 3.69 -4.79
C TYR A 109 -15.34 5.09 -4.20
N ASP A 110 -15.59 5.19 -2.88
CA ASP A 110 -15.49 6.43 -2.12
C ASP A 110 -14.19 6.52 -1.33
N VAL A 111 -13.65 5.38 -0.89
CA VAL A 111 -12.44 5.32 -0.06
C VAL A 111 -11.45 4.32 -0.65
N ALA A 112 -10.29 4.81 -1.04
CA ALA A 112 -9.18 3.99 -1.52
C ALA A 112 -7.98 4.10 -0.58
N CYS A 113 -7.21 3.01 -0.49
CA CYS A 113 -5.95 2.98 0.26
C CYS A 113 -4.79 2.69 -0.68
N VAL A 114 -3.73 3.47 -0.57
CA VAL A 114 -2.51 3.29 -1.37
C VAL A 114 -1.34 3.01 -0.45
N VAL A 115 -0.62 1.92 -0.71
CA VAL A 115 0.61 1.57 0.01
C VAL A 115 1.77 1.50 -0.98
N GLY A 116 2.79 2.29 -0.78
CA GLY A 116 4.05 2.21 -1.52
C GLY A 116 5.13 1.56 -0.67
N LEU A 117 5.84 0.58 -1.19
CA LEU A 117 6.91 -0.07 -0.44
C LEU A 117 7.96 -0.71 -1.34
N GLU A 118 9.18 -0.76 -0.83
CA GLU A 118 10.29 -1.54 -1.37
C GLU A 118 11.13 -2.07 -0.22
N LEU A 119 11.61 -3.30 -0.34
CA LEU A 119 12.55 -3.91 0.60
C LEU A 119 13.75 -4.41 -0.19
N MET A 120 14.77 -3.56 -0.33
CA MET A 120 15.94 -3.84 -1.18
C MET A 120 17.20 -4.21 -0.37
N ARG A 121 17.22 -3.95 0.94
CA ARG A 121 18.38 -4.24 1.80
C ARG A 121 18.46 -5.69 2.26
N ASN A 122 17.63 -6.58 1.70
CA ASN A 122 17.63 -8.00 2.00
C ASN A 122 18.57 -8.81 1.10
N VAL A 123 19.28 -8.16 0.20
CA VAL A 123 20.29 -8.78 -0.69
C VAL A 123 21.60 -8.04 -0.55
N ASP A 124 22.69 -8.77 -0.72
CA ASP A 124 24.03 -8.18 -0.79
C ASP A 124 24.19 -7.47 -2.14
N GLY A 125 24.68 -6.24 -2.09
CA GLY A 125 24.91 -5.40 -3.26
C GLY A 125 26.16 -5.79 -4.05
#